data_298648fa992a11ac2e86730adbea9a90
#
_entry.id   298648fa992a11ac2e86730adbea9a90
#
_cell.length_a   1.000
_cell.length_b   1.000
_cell.length_c   1.000
_cell.angle_alpha   90.00
_cell.angle_beta   90.00
_cell.angle_gamma   90.00
#
_symmetry.space_group_name_H-M   'P 1'
#
loop_
_entity.id
_entity.type
_entity.pdbx_description
1 polymer ?
#
loop_
_entity_poly.entity_id
_entity_poly.type
_entity_poly.pdbx_seq_one_letter_code
_entity_poly.pdbx_strand_id
1 'polypeptide(L)'
;MSTEISTYQAQLNGRPVNLSELTPLAFAGFAHFTAMQIRNGKIKGLDLHLRRLRMASVEFFGMALPDELVQSYIKKTINEGHEDLSLTVTIFSRHGEFTADSMNVEPAVLVRTGAPFNGPNGPLRLAAIDHERPLPTIKHVGEVGKTYFLHQAIRRGFDDAAFVDNFGHLSEATIWNLVFWDGETVIWPKAKILDGTMMSIVQRQLEHINIPQRHEAITLKRLRELSGAAVMNSWTPGISISAIGSVTIAEAKPFIRLLHEAFEAEPADTI
;
A
#
# COMPACT_ATOMS: atom_id res chain seq x y z
N MET A 1 -17.39 -27.00 19.13
CA MET A 1 -16.58 -26.06 18.34
C MET A 1 -17.49 -25.53 17.24
N SER A 2 -18.06 -24.35 17.40
CA SER A 2 -18.80 -23.68 16.33
C SER A 2 -17.77 -23.25 15.28
N THR A 3 -17.83 -23.83 14.10
CA THR A 3 -17.15 -23.28 12.93
C THR A 3 -17.81 -21.94 12.65
N GLU A 4 -17.20 -20.84 13.10
CA GLU A 4 -17.53 -19.53 12.56
C GLU A 4 -17.24 -19.59 11.05
N ILE A 5 -18.31 -19.66 10.28
CA ILE A 5 -18.23 -19.54 8.83
C ILE A 5 -17.67 -18.12 8.59
N SER A 6 -16.45 -18.04 8.07
CA SER A 6 -15.88 -16.76 7.69
C SER A 6 -16.86 -16.03 6.78
N THR A 7 -17.38 -14.91 7.24
CA THR A 7 -18.30 -14.06 6.46
C THR A 7 -17.56 -13.29 5.36
N TYR A 8 -16.23 -13.41 5.30
CA TYR A 8 -15.38 -12.77 4.29
C TYR A 8 -15.42 -13.53 2.97
N GLN A 9 -15.43 -12.79 1.86
CA GLN A 9 -15.64 -13.31 0.52
C GLN A 9 -14.43 -13.18 -0.38
N ALA A 10 -14.39 -14.05 -1.41
CA ALA A 10 -13.53 -13.92 -2.57
C ALA A 10 -14.39 -14.11 -3.83
N GLN A 11 -14.38 -13.13 -4.72
CA GLN A 11 -15.10 -13.16 -5.98
C GLN A 11 -14.18 -12.86 -7.16
N LEU A 12 -14.36 -13.59 -8.24
CA LEU A 12 -13.66 -13.39 -9.51
C LEU A 12 -14.64 -12.84 -10.55
N ASN A 13 -14.38 -11.64 -11.06
CA ASN A 13 -15.26 -10.94 -12.01
C ASN A 13 -16.71 -10.89 -11.51
N GLY A 14 -16.91 -10.61 -10.21
CA GLY A 14 -18.23 -10.45 -9.59
C GLY A 14 -19.02 -11.75 -9.39
N ARG A 15 -18.39 -12.92 -9.38
CA ARG A 15 -18.98 -14.22 -9.03
C ARG A 15 -18.07 -15.00 -8.08
N PRO A 16 -18.59 -15.98 -7.32
CA PRO A 16 -17.77 -16.83 -6.48
C PRO A 16 -16.60 -17.47 -7.25
N VAL A 17 -15.41 -17.46 -6.66
CA VAL A 17 -14.19 -17.97 -7.28
C VAL A 17 -14.06 -19.49 -7.08
N ASN A 18 -13.57 -20.19 -8.11
CA ASN A 18 -13.15 -21.58 -8.02
C ASN A 18 -11.64 -21.69 -7.72
N LEU A 19 -11.23 -22.74 -7.04
CA LEU A 19 -9.82 -22.98 -6.72
C LEU A 19 -8.95 -23.06 -8.00
N SER A 20 -9.42 -23.72 -9.05
CA SER A 20 -8.73 -23.84 -10.33
C SER A 20 -8.48 -22.49 -11.01
N GLU A 21 -9.32 -21.49 -10.77
CA GLU A 21 -9.18 -20.15 -11.36
C GLU A 21 -8.07 -19.33 -10.70
N LEU A 22 -7.62 -19.73 -9.50
CA LEU A 22 -6.50 -19.11 -8.78
C LEU A 22 -5.15 -19.72 -9.13
N THR A 23 -5.11 -20.79 -9.92
CA THR A 23 -3.88 -21.48 -10.32
C THR A 23 -2.85 -20.51 -10.93
N PRO A 24 -3.21 -19.53 -11.82
CA PRO A 24 -2.24 -18.58 -12.36
C PRO A 24 -1.58 -17.69 -11.29
N LEU A 25 -2.24 -17.44 -10.17
CA LEU A 25 -1.68 -16.64 -9.06
C LEU A 25 -0.77 -17.46 -8.14
N ALA A 26 -0.86 -18.81 -8.19
CA ALA A 26 -0.19 -19.67 -7.23
C ALA A 26 1.31 -19.89 -7.53
N PHE A 27 1.77 -19.58 -8.73
CA PHE A 27 3.15 -19.87 -9.15
C PHE A 27 4.05 -18.64 -9.18
N ALA A 28 3.93 -17.76 -10.14
CA ALA A 28 4.86 -16.64 -10.32
C ALA A 28 4.31 -15.30 -9.85
N GLY A 29 3.00 -15.20 -9.64
CA GLY A 29 2.39 -13.98 -9.12
C GLY A 29 2.48 -12.79 -10.08
N PHE A 30 2.40 -13.00 -11.39
CA PHE A 30 2.34 -11.93 -12.39
C PHE A 30 0.97 -11.25 -12.30
N ALA A 31 0.82 -10.43 -11.30
CA ALA A 31 -0.41 -9.74 -10.95
C ALA A 31 -0.09 -8.44 -10.22
N HIS A 32 -0.98 -7.48 -10.29
CA HIS A 32 -0.92 -6.27 -9.48
C HIS A 32 -2.18 -6.12 -8.63
N PHE A 33 -2.12 -5.26 -7.62
CA PHE A 33 -3.23 -5.13 -6.70
C PHE A 33 -3.33 -3.75 -6.07
N THR A 34 -4.47 -3.50 -5.46
CA THR A 34 -4.65 -2.44 -4.48
C THR A 34 -5.30 -3.00 -3.22
N ALA A 35 -4.96 -2.43 -2.07
CA ALA A 35 -5.59 -2.75 -0.80
C ALA A 35 -6.17 -1.46 -0.20
N MET A 36 -7.37 -1.54 0.35
CA MET A 36 -8.08 -0.41 0.92
C MET A 36 -8.86 -0.84 2.17
N GLN A 37 -9.21 0.13 2.99
CA GLN A 37 -10.07 -0.08 4.14
C GLN A 37 -11.43 0.53 3.87
N ILE A 38 -12.48 -0.22 4.15
CA ILE A 38 -13.84 0.30 4.21
C ILE A 38 -14.13 0.64 5.65
N ARG A 39 -14.70 1.80 5.89
CA ARG A 39 -15.16 2.27 7.21
C ARG A 39 -16.54 2.90 7.07
N ASN A 40 -17.51 2.44 7.87
CA ASN A 40 -18.89 2.88 7.77
C ASN A 40 -19.45 2.76 6.34
N GLY A 41 -19.13 1.68 5.62
CA GLY A 41 -19.55 1.44 4.25
C GLY A 41 -18.96 2.37 3.19
N LYS A 42 -17.88 3.10 3.51
CA LYS A 42 -17.25 4.10 2.64
C LYS A 42 -15.76 3.85 2.43
N ILE A 43 -15.24 4.30 1.29
CA ILE A 43 -13.82 4.25 0.93
C ILE A 43 -13.30 5.68 0.75
N LYS A 44 -12.12 5.98 1.30
CA LYS A 44 -11.39 7.21 1.00
C LYS A 44 -10.41 6.99 -0.15
N GLY A 45 -10.38 7.93 -1.12
CA GLY A 45 -9.46 7.89 -2.26
C GLY A 45 -9.74 6.77 -3.26
N LEU A 46 -10.99 6.42 -3.51
CA LEU A 46 -11.38 5.41 -4.51
C LEU A 46 -10.81 5.72 -5.89
N ASP A 47 -10.80 6.99 -6.30
CA ASP A 47 -10.20 7.51 -7.52
C ASP A 47 -8.71 7.10 -7.68
N LEU A 48 -7.94 7.20 -6.62
CA LEU A 48 -6.52 6.84 -6.58
C LEU A 48 -6.32 5.32 -6.67
N HIS A 49 -7.19 4.55 -6.03
CA HIS A 49 -7.16 3.09 -6.13
C HIS A 49 -7.48 2.60 -7.55
N LEU A 50 -8.49 3.16 -8.19
CA LEU A 50 -8.86 2.82 -9.56
C LEU A 50 -7.78 3.26 -10.57
N ARG A 51 -7.26 4.48 -10.44
CA ARG A 51 -6.13 4.95 -11.25
C ARG A 51 -4.94 4.01 -11.16
N ARG A 52 -4.55 3.58 -9.96
CA ARG A 52 -3.45 2.61 -9.75
C ARG A 52 -3.70 1.31 -10.48
N LEU A 53 -4.90 0.74 -10.36
CA LEU A 53 -5.26 -0.51 -11.04
C LEU A 53 -5.19 -0.34 -12.56
N ARG A 54 -5.74 0.75 -13.09
CA ARG A 54 -5.73 1.03 -14.53
C ARG A 54 -4.31 1.18 -15.08
N MET A 55 -3.46 1.98 -14.42
CA MET A 55 -2.07 2.19 -14.86
C MET A 55 -1.28 0.89 -14.86
N ALA A 56 -1.38 0.10 -13.79
CA ALA A 56 -0.67 -1.17 -13.68
C ALA A 56 -1.20 -2.23 -14.67
N SER A 57 -2.51 -2.24 -14.96
CA SER A 57 -3.08 -3.13 -15.98
C SER A 57 -2.58 -2.82 -17.37
N VAL A 58 -2.49 -1.54 -17.75
CA VAL A 58 -1.93 -1.14 -19.05
C VAL A 58 -0.47 -1.57 -19.16
N GLU A 59 0.32 -1.39 -18.09
CA GLU A 59 1.73 -1.79 -18.08
C GLU A 59 1.92 -3.31 -18.20
N PHE A 60 1.11 -4.10 -17.48
CA PHE A 60 1.27 -5.55 -17.44
C PHE A 60 0.57 -6.29 -18.57
N PHE A 61 -0.59 -5.81 -19.03
CA PHE A 61 -1.48 -6.54 -19.92
C PHE A 61 -1.77 -5.78 -21.23
N GLY A 62 -1.20 -4.58 -21.44
CA GLY A 62 -1.45 -3.73 -22.60
C GLY A 62 -2.85 -3.09 -22.62
N MET A 63 -3.71 -3.41 -21.67
CA MET A 63 -5.07 -2.90 -21.55
C MET A 63 -5.54 -2.85 -20.10
N ALA A 64 -6.58 -2.06 -19.85
CA ALA A 64 -7.25 -2.01 -18.55
C ALA A 64 -8.76 -2.15 -18.72
N LEU A 65 -9.42 -2.69 -17.69
CA LEU A 65 -10.88 -2.69 -17.61
C LEU A 65 -11.40 -1.29 -17.29
N PRO A 66 -12.63 -0.93 -17.71
CA PRO A 66 -13.29 0.29 -17.28
C PRO A 66 -13.41 0.37 -15.75
N ASP A 67 -13.21 1.56 -15.20
CA ASP A 67 -13.28 1.78 -13.75
C ASP A 67 -14.65 1.40 -13.17
N GLU A 68 -15.75 1.67 -13.90
CA GLU A 68 -17.10 1.34 -13.50
C GLU A 68 -17.32 -0.18 -13.39
N LEU A 69 -16.67 -0.95 -14.26
CA LEU A 69 -16.75 -2.41 -14.21
C LEU A 69 -16.02 -2.95 -12.97
N VAL A 70 -14.81 -2.43 -12.68
CA VAL A 70 -14.07 -2.80 -11.47
C VAL A 70 -14.85 -2.43 -10.21
N GLN A 71 -15.44 -1.23 -10.16
CA GLN A 71 -16.32 -0.81 -9.07
C GLN A 71 -17.52 -1.74 -8.90
N SER A 72 -18.13 -2.17 -10.00
CA SER A 72 -19.28 -3.10 -9.94
C SER A 72 -18.89 -4.45 -9.29
N TYR A 73 -17.67 -4.93 -9.54
CA TYR A 73 -17.15 -6.15 -8.91
C TYR A 73 -16.86 -5.96 -7.41
N ILE A 74 -16.30 -4.80 -7.05
CA ILE A 74 -16.11 -4.42 -5.65
C ILE A 74 -17.45 -4.41 -4.93
N LYS A 75 -18.45 -3.71 -5.47
CA LYS A 75 -19.78 -3.59 -4.91
C LYS A 75 -20.46 -4.95 -4.69
N LYS A 76 -20.37 -5.85 -5.67
CA LYS A 76 -20.92 -7.22 -5.56
C LYS A 76 -20.23 -8.07 -4.48
N THR A 77 -18.98 -7.78 -4.15
CA THR A 77 -18.22 -8.56 -3.17
C THR A 77 -18.44 -8.07 -1.74
N ILE A 78 -18.87 -6.81 -1.56
CA ILE A 78 -19.17 -6.26 -0.25
C ILE A 78 -20.55 -6.76 0.17
N ASN A 79 -20.61 -7.59 1.21
CA ASN A 79 -21.86 -8.06 1.76
C ASN A 79 -22.61 -6.97 2.49
N GLU A 80 -23.92 -6.95 2.34
CA GLU A 80 -24.80 -6.20 3.23
C GLU A 80 -24.61 -6.70 4.66
N GLY A 81 -24.16 -5.83 5.56
CA GLY A 81 -23.98 -6.14 6.98
C GLY A 81 -22.58 -5.95 7.55
N HIS A 82 -21.55 -5.74 6.72
CA HIS A 82 -20.23 -5.36 7.18
C HIS A 82 -19.92 -3.91 6.82
N GLU A 83 -20.03 -3.02 7.79
CA GLU A 83 -19.68 -1.60 7.62
C GLU A 83 -18.16 -1.38 7.56
N ASP A 84 -17.42 -2.22 8.27
CA ASP A 84 -15.96 -2.13 8.35
C ASP A 84 -15.30 -3.40 7.84
N LEU A 85 -14.41 -3.27 6.84
CA LEU A 85 -13.60 -4.38 6.32
C LEU A 85 -12.33 -3.91 5.61
N SER A 86 -11.39 -4.84 5.46
CA SER A 86 -10.29 -4.72 4.51
C SER A 86 -10.74 -5.28 3.17
N LEU A 87 -10.37 -4.58 2.09
CA LEU A 87 -10.62 -5.01 0.72
C LEU A 87 -9.32 -5.08 -0.06
N THR A 88 -9.12 -6.16 -0.82
CA THR A 88 -8.02 -6.30 -1.77
C THR A 88 -8.59 -6.59 -3.15
N VAL A 89 -8.20 -5.79 -4.14
CA VAL A 89 -8.51 -6.02 -5.54
C VAL A 89 -7.22 -6.41 -6.25
N THR A 90 -7.16 -7.64 -6.76
CA THR A 90 -6.02 -8.18 -7.51
C THR A 90 -6.42 -8.37 -8.97
N ILE A 91 -5.59 -7.91 -9.90
CA ILE A 91 -5.80 -8.04 -11.35
C ILE A 91 -4.67 -8.89 -11.92
N PHE A 92 -5.04 -9.90 -12.72
CA PHE A 92 -4.11 -10.89 -13.27
C PHE A 92 -4.59 -11.47 -14.61
N SER A 93 -3.68 -12.03 -15.40
CA SER A 93 -4.02 -12.80 -16.61
C SER A 93 -4.36 -14.25 -16.26
N ARG A 94 -5.43 -14.78 -16.87
CA ARG A 94 -5.79 -16.20 -16.74
C ARG A 94 -4.89 -17.13 -17.54
N HIS A 95 -4.15 -16.57 -18.50
CA HIS A 95 -3.24 -17.36 -19.36
C HIS A 95 -1.93 -17.74 -18.66
N GLY A 96 -1.75 -17.31 -17.40
CA GLY A 96 -0.55 -17.60 -16.62
C GLY A 96 0.62 -16.70 -16.96
N GLU A 97 1.76 -17.05 -16.39
CA GLU A 97 3.03 -16.34 -16.52
C GLU A 97 3.97 -17.06 -17.50
N PHE A 98 5.05 -16.38 -17.88
CA PHE A 98 6.10 -16.89 -18.78
C PHE A 98 5.61 -17.26 -20.17
N THR A 99 4.48 -16.71 -20.60
CA THR A 99 3.94 -16.91 -21.95
C THR A 99 3.65 -15.58 -22.62
N ALA A 100 3.84 -15.51 -23.95
CA ALA A 100 3.44 -14.34 -24.72
C ALA A 100 1.90 -14.19 -24.77
N ASP A 101 1.15 -15.25 -24.54
CA ASP A 101 -0.31 -15.28 -24.56
C ASP A 101 -0.94 -14.50 -23.39
N SER A 102 -0.13 -14.11 -22.37
CA SER A 102 -0.57 -13.20 -21.29
C SER A 102 -0.64 -11.73 -21.71
N MET A 103 -0.14 -11.38 -22.89
CA MET A 103 -0.16 -10.02 -23.43
C MET A 103 -1.46 -9.73 -24.16
N ASN A 104 -1.96 -8.49 -24.04
CA ASN A 104 -3.15 -7.99 -24.75
C ASN A 104 -4.41 -8.87 -24.56
N VAL A 105 -4.55 -9.45 -23.39
CA VAL A 105 -5.73 -10.21 -22.99
C VAL A 105 -6.50 -9.49 -21.91
N GLU A 106 -7.82 -9.66 -21.92
CA GLU A 106 -8.66 -9.09 -20.87
C GLU A 106 -8.31 -9.70 -19.51
N PRO A 107 -7.83 -8.90 -18.55
CA PRO A 107 -7.43 -9.41 -17.25
C PRO A 107 -8.63 -9.78 -16.39
N ALA A 108 -8.42 -10.69 -15.45
CA ALA A 108 -9.40 -11.07 -14.43
C ALA A 108 -9.23 -10.24 -13.16
N VAL A 109 -10.34 -9.94 -12.47
CA VAL A 109 -10.39 -9.16 -11.25
C VAL A 109 -10.82 -10.05 -10.09
N LEU A 110 -9.91 -10.30 -9.16
CA LEU A 110 -10.19 -10.99 -7.91
C LEU A 110 -10.39 -9.95 -6.81
N VAL A 111 -11.58 -9.88 -6.25
CA VAL A 111 -11.90 -9.05 -5.09
C VAL A 111 -12.00 -9.92 -3.86
N ARG A 112 -11.26 -9.57 -2.79
CA ARG A 112 -11.31 -10.27 -1.50
C ARG A 112 -11.61 -9.30 -0.38
N THR A 113 -12.46 -9.71 0.55
CA THR A 113 -12.69 -9.01 1.81
C THR A 113 -11.97 -9.70 2.96
N GLY A 114 -11.76 -9.01 4.05
CA GLY A 114 -11.14 -9.50 5.27
C GLY A 114 -11.46 -8.60 6.46
N ALA A 115 -11.01 -9.00 7.65
CA ALA A 115 -11.18 -8.19 8.85
C ALA A 115 -10.57 -6.79 8.67
N PRO A 116 -11.20 -5.73 9.22
CA PRO A 116 -10.63 -4.41 9.23
C PRO A 116 -9.32 -4.39 10.01
N PHE A 117 -8.37 -3.56 9.58
CA PHE A 117 -7.09 -3.43 10.25
C PHE A 117 -6.62 -1.98 10.22
N ASN A 118 -6.04 -1.49 11.32
CA ASN A 118 -5.59 -0.11 11.46
C ASN A 118 -4.06 0.02 11.53
N GLY A 119 -3.34 -1.07 11.27
CA GLY A 119 -1.89 -1.14 11.41
C GLY A 119 -1.44 -1.53 12.84
N PRO A 120 -0.14 -1.81 13.01
CA PRO A 120 0.44 -2.10 14.31
C PRO A 120 0.52 -0.85 15.18
N ASN A 121 0.68 -1.04 16.48
CA ASN A 121 1.03 0.05 17.39
C ASN A 121 2.47 0.49 17.15
N GLY A 122 2.72 1.80 17.21
CA GLY A 122 4.07 2.37 17.16
C GLY A 122 4.59 2.75 18.55
N PRO A 123 5.78 3.38 18.62
CA PRO A 123 6.65 3.71 17.49
C PRO A 123 7.41 2.48 16.96
N LEU A 124 7.69 2.46 15.66
CA LEU A 124 8.40 1.36 15.00
C LEU A 124 9.91 1.62 14.95
N ARG A 125 10.68 0.54 14.97
CA ARG A 125 12.12 0.52 14.71
C ARG A 125 12.38 -0.24 13.41
N LEU A 126 12.98 0.43 12.41
CA LEU A 126 13.21 -0.15 11.09
C LEU A 126 14.68 -0.50 10.90
N ALA A 127 14.96 -1.69 10.39
CA ALA A 127 16.32 -2.03 9.94
C ALA A 127 16.60 -1.30 8.62
N ALA A 128 17.74 -0.63 8.49
CA ALA A 128 18.21 -0.14 7.19
C ALA A 128 18.76 -1.34 6.39
N ILE A 129 18.25 -1.55 5.18
CA ILE A 129 18.60 -2.67 4.30
C ILE A 129 18.80 -2.16 2.87
N ASP A 130 19.97 -2.44 2.28
CA ASP A 130 20.24 -2.10 0.90
C ASP A 130 19.38 -2.98 -0.02
N HIS A 131 18.41 -2.35 -0.67
CA HIS A 131 17.47 -3.02 -1.57
C HIS A 131 16.71 -2.02 -2.43
N GLU A 132 16.60 -2.31 -3.72
CA GLU A 132 15.69 -1.65 -4.65
C GLU A 132 14.66 -2.65 -5.15
N ARG A 133 13.39 -2.25 -5.15
CA ARG A 133 12.32 -3.09 -5.69
C ARG A 133 12.36 -3.12 -7.23
N PRO A 134 12.20 -4.28 -7.85
CA PRO A 134 11.85 -4.32 -9.28
C PRO A 134 10.46 -3.67 -9.48
N LEU A 135 10.29 -2.95 -10.60
CA LEU A 135 9.04 -2.26 -10.95
C LEU A 135 8.45 -1.43 -9.78
N PRO A 136 9.23 -0.51 -9.18
CA PRO A 136 8.86 0.12 -7.91
C PRO A 136 7.56 0.93 -7.98
N THR A 137 7.18 1.42 -9.16
CA THR A 137 5.94 2.18 -9.39
C THR A 137 4.69 1.30 -9.42
N ILE A 138 4.85 -0.03 -9.53
CA ILE A 138 3.74 -0.98 -9.59
C ILE A 138 3.59 -1.72 -8.26
N LYS A 139 2.36 -1.82 -7.77
CA LYS A 139 2.04 -2.65 -6.60
C LYS A 139 1.73 -4.07 -7.07
N HIS A 140 2.79 -4.84 -7.35
CA HIS A 140 2.65 -6.20 -7.88
C HIS A 140 2.72 -7.28 -6.78
N VAL A 141 2.23 -8.47 -7.10
CA VAL A 141 2.17 -9.60 -6.15
C VAL A 141 3.53 -10.30 -5.98
N GLY A 142 4.34 -10.35 -7.04
CA GLY A 142 5.63 -11.05 -7.08
C GLY A 142 6.75 -10.38 -6.26
N GLU A 143 6.50 -10.08 -4.97
CA GLU A 143 7.44 -9.35 -4.12
C GLU A 143 7.93 -10.19 -2.92
N VAL A 144 8.56 -11.33 -3.22
CA VAL A 144 9.16 -12.20 -2.18
C VAL A 144 10.18 -11.45 -1.30
N GLY A 145 10.91 -10.50 -1.86
CA GLY A 145 11.92 -9.69 -1.17
C GLY A 145 11.35 -8.96 0.05
N LYS A 146 10.14 -8.45 -0.02
CA LYS A 146 9.51 -7.74 1.11
C LYS A 146 9.39 -8.63 2.35
N THR A 147 8.84 -9.82 2.20
CA THR A 147 8.71 -10.77 3.32
C THR A 147 10.07 -11.28 3.78
N TYR A 148 10.99 -11.54 2.86
CA TYR A 148 12.35 -11.97 3.20
C TYR A 148 13.08 -10.94 4.06
N PHE A 149 13.07 -9.66 3.68
CA PHE A 149 13.73 -8.59 4.42
C PHE A 149 13.01 -8.24 5.71
N LEU A 150 11.68 -8.35 5.76
CA LEU A 150 10.93 -8.26 7.02
C LEU A 150 11.42 -9.32 8.03
N HIS A 151 11.55 -10.58 7.60
CA HIS A 151 12.06 -11.65 8.46
C HIS A 151 13.49 -11.39 8.92
N GLN A 152 14.35 -10.85 8.05
CA GLN A 152 15.71 -10.45 8.44
C GLN A 152 15.71 -9.32 9.47
N ALA A 153 14.87 -8.31 9.31
CA ALA A 153 14.73 -7.21 10.24
C ALA A 153 14.28 -7.71 11.63
N ILE A 154 13.24 -8.56 11.67
CA ILE A 154 12.73 -9.15 12.91
C ILE A 154 13.81 -9.97 13.64
N ARG A 155 14.59 -10.79 12.92
CA ARG A 155 15.69 -11.56 13.53
C ARG A 155 16.79 -10.69 14.11
N ARG A 156 16.91 -9.44 13.65
CA ARG A 156 17.86 -8.42 14.15
C ARG A 156 17.26 -7.54 15.25
N GLY A 157 16.02 -7.82 15.70
CA GLY A 157 15.34 -7.08 16.77
C GLY A 157 14.69 -5.76 16.32
N PHE A 158 14.38 -5.64 15.03
CA PHE A 158 13.60 -4.54 14.47
C PHE A 158 12.15 -4.97 14.19
N ASP A 159 11.26 -4.00 13.99
CA ASP A 159 9.85 -4.26 13.71
C ASP A 159 9.56 -4.41 12.21
N ASP A 160 10.39 -3.77 11.35
CA ASP A 160 10.28 -3.82 9.90
C ASP A 160 11.61 -3.41 9.25
N ALA A 161 11.67 -3.35 7.91
CA ALA A 161 12.84 -2.90 7.15
C ALA A 161 12.53 -1.64 6.35
N ALA A 162 13.42 -0.64 6.43
CA ALA A 162 13.48 0.49 5.52
C ALA A 162 14.52 0.20 4.44
N PHE A 163 14.16 0.39 3.18
CA PHE A 163 15.03 0.14 2.04
C PHE A 163 15.88 1.36 1.71
N VAL A 164 17.14 1.10 1.44
CA VAL A 164 18.14 2.07 0.99
C VAL A 164 18.48 1.73 -0.46
N ASP A 165 18.35 2.71 -1.36
CA ASP A 165 18.68 2.54 -2.77
C ASP A 165 20.19 2.50 -3.03
N ASN A 166 20.59 2.25 -4.28
CA ASN A 166 22.00 2.17 -4.69
C ASN A 166 22.76 3.51 -4.57
N PHE A 167 22.06 4.61 -4.28
CA PHE A 167 22.64 5.94 -4.04
C PHE A 167 22.71 6.28 -2.54
N GLY A 168 22.30 5.36 -1.66
CA GLY A 168 22.26 5.56 -0.22
C GLY A 168 21.03 6.33 0.28
N HIS A 169 19.98 6.46 -0.53
CA HIS A 169 18.75 7.17 -0.14
C HIS A 169 17.70 6.20 0.40
N LEU A 170 17.04 6.61 1.47
CA LEU A 170 15.84 5.93 1.96
C LEU A 170 14.72 6.06 0.94
N SER A 171 14.11 4.93 0.58
CA SER A 171 13.02 4.86 -0.39
C SER A 171 11.68 4.56 0.26
N GLU A 172 11.45 3.34 0.65
CA GLU A 172 10.21 2.88 1.28
C GLU A 172 10.53 1.79 2.32
N ALA A 173 9.54 1.31 3.07
CA ALA A 173 9.68 0.13 3.90
C ALA A 173 8.99 -1.07 3.23
N THR A 174 8.93 -2.25 3.89
CA THR A 174 8.47 -3.47 3.21
C THR A 174 7.08 -3.33 2.60
N ILE A 175 6.14 -2.72 3.31
CA ILE A 175 4.77 -2.48 2.84
C ILE A 175 4.30 -1.03 3.01
N TRP A 176 5.22 -0.11 3.32
CA TRP A 176 4.93 1.25 3.73
C TRP A 176 5.67 2.26 2.87
N ASN A 177 5.04 3.41 2.63
CA ASN A 177 5.76 4.62 2.28
C ASN A 177 6.38 5.25 3.52
N LEU A 178 7.53 5.89 3.36
CA LEU A 178 8.17 6.72 4.38
C LEU A 178 7.74 8.17 4.21
N VAL A 179 7.66 8.89 5.31
CA VAL A 179 7.46 10.35 5.34
C VAL A 179 8.24 10.94 6.50
N PHE A 180 8.79 12.13 6.30
CA PHE A 180 9.66 12.78 7.26
C PHE A 180 9.19 14.20 7.59
N TRP A 181 9.72 14.75 8.67
CA TRP A 181 9.37 16.06 9.20
C TRP A 181 10.60 16.80 9.70
N ASP A 182 10.83 18.05 9.30
CA ASP A 182 11.95 18.86 9.80
C ASP A 182 11.56 19.85 10.92
N GLY A 183 10.28 19.86 11.30
CA GLY A 183 9.70 20.79 12.28
C GLY A 183 8.67 21.72 11.66
N GLU A 184 8.73 21.95 10.34
CA GLU A 184 7.86 22.89 9.61
C GLU A 184 7.30 22.31 8.32
N THR A 185 8.07 21.48 7.63
CA THR A 185 7.78 20.95 6.29
C THR A 185 7.66 19.45 6.29
N VAL A 186 6.64 18.91 5.62
CA VAL A 186 6.52 17.48 5.33
C VAL A 186 7.44 17.12 4.17
N ILE A 187 8.28 16.10 4.37
CA ILE A 187 9.30 15.70 3.41
C ILE A 187 9.01 14.29 2.90
N TRP A 188 8.84 14.18 1.59
CA TRP A 188 8.63 12.93 0.89
C TRP A 188 9.95 12.42 0.31
N PRO A 189 10.26 11.13 0.37
CA PRO A 189 11.46 10.58 -0.25
C PRO A 189 11.51 10.87 -1.75
N LYS A 190 12.65 11.40 -2.21
CA LYS A 190 12.96 11.49 -3.63
C LYS A 190 13.76 10.26 -4.04
N ALA A 191 13.06 9.18 -4.31
CA ALA A 191 13.59 7.88 -4.72
C ALA A 191 12.60 7.18 -5.65
N LYS A 192 12.99 6.04 -6.23
CA LYS A 192 12.05 5.18 -6.97
C LYS A 192 11.19 4.40 -5.98
N ILE A 193 9.97 4.83 -5.81
CA ILE A 193 9.01 4.26 -4.83
C ILE A 193 7.65 3.99 -5.49
N LEU A 194 6.81 3.29 -4.76
CA LEU A 194 5.39 3.21 -5.08
C LEU A 194 4.71 4.52 -4.65
N ASP A 195 3.99 5.17 -5.56
CA ASP A 195 3.08 6.25 -5.21
C ASP A 195 1.89 5.69 -4.42
N GLY A 196 2.04 5.64 -3.08
CA GLY A 196 1.04 5.07 -2.18
C GLY A 196 -0.28 5.83 -2.24
N THR A 197 -1.43 5.14 -2.25
CA THR A 197 -2.73 5.83 -2.23
C THR A 197 -2.90 6.66 -0.95
N MET A 198 -2.49 6.14 0.20
CA MET A 198 -2.49 6.91 1.45
C MET A 198 -1.56 8.13 1.37
N MET A 199 -0.35 7.96 0.81
CA MET A 199 0.58 9.06 0.59
C MET A 199 -0.06 10.15 -0.29
N SER A 200 -0.68 9.77 -1.41
CA SER A 200 -1.35 10.70 -2.32
C SER A 200 -2.55 11.41 -1.68
N ILE A 201 -3.34 10.71 -0.84
CA ILE A 201 -4.43 11.32 -0.06
C ILE A 201 -3.86 12.38 0.89
N VAL A 202 -2.87 12.00 1.69
CA VAL A 202 -2.26 12.92 2.65
C VAL A 202 -1.64 14.13 1.94
N GLN A 203 -0.91 13.92 0.85
CA GLN A 203 -0.31 15.01 0.06
C GLN A 203 -1.36 16.02 -0.42
N ARG A 204 -2.47 15.55 -1.04
CA ARG A 204 -3.50 16.45 -1.55
C ARG A 204 -4.24 17.20 -0.44
N GLN A 205 -4.44 16.59 0.72
CA GLN A 205 -5.09 17.27 1.85
C GLN A 205 -4.17 18.28 2.54
N LEU A 206 -2.88 17.95 2.68
CA LEU A 206 -1.89 18.92 3.18
C LEU A 206 -1.74 20.13 2.24
N GLU A 207 -1.84 19.92 0.91
CA GLU A 207 -1.87 21.01 -0.06
C GLU A 207 -3.10 21.90 0.13
N HIS A 208 -4.29 21.32 0.32
CA HIS A 208 -5.54 22.06 0.56
C HIS A 208 -5.47 22.99 1.79
N ILE A 209 -4.74 22.58 2.84
CA ILE A 209 -4.57 23.37 4.06
C ILE A 209 -3.24 24.17 4.09
N ASN A 210 -2.55 24.26 2.94
CA ASN A 210 -1.31 25.02 2.74
C ASN A 210 -0.16 24.64 3.68
N ILE A 211 -0.05 23.36 4.07
CA ILE A 211 1.11 22.84 4.81
C ILE A 211 2.29 22.68 3.82
N PRO A 212 3.46 23.24 4.11
CA PRO A 212 4.63 23.13 3.25
C PRO A 212 5.04 21.67 3.03
N GLN A 213 5.31 21.31 1.77
CA GLN A 213 5.72 19.97 1.38
C GLN A 213 6.88 20.05 0.39
N ARG A 214 7.82 19.10 0.45
CA ARG A 214 8.87 18.93 -0.56
C ARG A 214 9.29 17.50 -0.72
N HIS A 215 9.90 17.17 -1.86
CA HIS A 215 10.61 15.93 -2.09
C HIS A 215 12.11 16.13 -1.86
N GLU A 216 12.73 15.24 -1.09
CA GLU A 216 14.15 15.31 -0.75
C GLU A 216 14.78 13.91 -0.74
N ALA A 217 16.01 13.78 -1.23
CA ALA A 217 16.79 12.55 -1.12
C ALA A 217 17.31 12.43 0.32
N ILE A 218 16.79 11.46 1.07
CA ILE A 218 17.07 11.29 2.50
C ILE A 218 18.09 10.17 2.70
N THR A 219 19.28 10.52 3.15
CA THR A 219 20.30 9.56 3.61
C THR A 219 20.17 9.31 5.12
N LEU A 220 20.78 8.24 5.63
CA LEU A 220 20.87 8.01 7.09
C LEU A 220 21.60 9.14 7.82
N LYS A 221 22.50 9.88 7.13
CA LYS A 221 23.12 11.08 7.69
C LYS A 221 22.11 12.20 7.83
N ARG A 222 21.36 12.50 6.76
CA ARG A 222 20.32 13.55 6.74
C ARG A 222 19.22 13.26 7.77
N LEU A 223 18.86 12.01 7.97
CA LEU A 223 17.84 11.59 8.93
C LEU A 223 18.10 12.09 10.36
N ARG A 224 19.38 12.26 10.77
CA ARG A 224 19.75 12.78 12.11
C ARG A 224 19.35 14.23 12.35
N GLU A 225 19.08 14.97 11.29
CA GLU A 225 18.74 16.40 11.33
C GLU A 225 17.23 16.62 11.27
N LEU A 226 16.45 15.54 11.13
CA LEU A 226 15.00 15.61 11.02
C LEU A 226 14.33 15.47 12.39
N SER A 227 13.21 16.15 12.54
CA SER A 227 12.43 16.22 13.78
C SER A 227 11.45 15.06 13.96
N GLY A 228 11.17 14.30 12.90
CA GLY A 228 10.27 13.16 12.95
C GLY A 228 10.27 12.33 11.67
N ALA A 229 9.78 11.10 11.79
CA ALA A 229 9.56 10.18 10.68
C ALA A 229 8.35 9.29 10.96
N ALA A 230 7.67 8.89 9.90
CA ALA A 230 6.55 7.96 9.96
C ALA A 230 6.54 7.00 8.77
N VAL A 231 5.85 5.89 8.95
CA VAL A 231 5.40 4.99 7.88
C VAL A 231 3.90 5.19 7.64
N MET A 232 3.45 4.95 6.41
CA MET A 232 2.04 4.97 6.03
C MET A 232 1.70 3.96 4.94
N ASN A 233 0.49 3.44 4.98
CA ASN A 233 -0.10 2.62 3.94
C ASN A 233 -1.63 2.66 4.03
N SER A 234 -2.35 1.79 3.29
CA SER A 234 -3.82 1.78 3.31
C SER A 234 -4.46 1.43 4.66
N TRP A 235 -3.70 1.03 5.65
CA TRP A 235 -4.22 0.78 7.02
C TRP A 235 -4.25 2.05 7.86
N THR A 236 -3.25 2.92 7.70
CA THR A 236 -3.08 4.09 8.56
C THR A 236 -2.30 5.19 7.84
N PRO A 237 -2.64 6.46 8.08
CA PRO A 237 -1.93 7.61 7.53
C PRO A 237 -0.59 7.90 8.20
N GLY A 238 -0.32 7.31 9.37
CA GLY A 238 0.95 7.56 10.03
C GLY A 238 1.18 6.74 11.30
N ILE A 239 2.29 6.00 11.33
CA ILE A 239 2.85 5.40 12.55
C ILE A 239 4.25 5.96 12.74
N SER A 240 4.53 6.49 13.94
CA SER A 240 5.84 7.06 14.26
C SER A 240 6.96 6.03 14.12
N ILE A 241 8.12 6.49 13.64
CA ILE A 241 9.36 5.73 13.61
C ILE A 241 10.29 6.27 14.70
N SER A 242 10.79 5.41 15.58
CA SER A 242 11.77 5.78 16.63
C SER A 242 13.22 5.53 16.24
N ALA A 243 13.46 4.69 15.22
CA ALA A 243 14.81 4.47 14.69
C ALA A 243 14.78 3.89 13.27
N ILE A 244 15.77 4.24 12.44
CA ILE A 244 16.12 3.55 11.19
C ILE A 244 17.60 3.16 11.26
N GLY A 245 17.89 1.86 11.24
CA GLY A 245 19.23 1.34 11.48
C GLY A 245 19.77 1.78 12.85
N SER A 246 20.90 2.47 12.86
CA SER A 246 21.51 3.03 14.09
C SER A 246 21.08 4.47 14.39
N VAL A 247 20.24 5.07 13.58
CA VAL A 247 19.81 6.45 13.75
C VAL A 247 18.52 6.50 14.57
N THR A 248 18.58 7.07 15.74
CA THR A 248 17.41 7.34 16.59
C THR A 248 16.68 8.61 16.10
N ILE A 249 15.38 8.59 16.12
CA ILE A 249 14.50 9.69 15.67
C ILE A 249 13.59 10.07 16.83
N ALA A 250 13.44 11.36 17.07
CA ALA A 250 12.51 11.86 18.08
C ALA A 250 11.06 11.56 17.68
N GLU A 251 10.23 11.26 18.67
CA GLU A 251 8.79 11.11 18.44
C GLU A 251 8.14 12.48 18.26
N ALA A 252 7.62 12.75 17.08
CA ALA A 252 6.94 13.99 16.73
C ALA A 252 5.41 13.80 16.76
N LYS A 253 4.80 13.77 17.95
CA LYS A 253 3.33 13.60 18.11
C LYS A 253 2.50 14.61 17.30
N PRO A 254 2.87 15.91 17.20
CA PRO A 254 2.16 16.87 16.36
C PRO A 254 2.19 16.48 14.88
N PHE A 255 3.31 15.94 14.39
CA PHE A 255 3.44 15.47 13.02
C PHE A 255 2.54 14.28 12.74
N ILE A 256 2.53 13.26 13.60
CA ILE A 256 1.64 12.11 13.44
C ILE A 256 0.17 12.56 13.43
N ARG A 257 -0.22 13.46 14.33
CA ARG A 257 -1.58 14.02 14.33
C ARG A 257 -1.91 14.74 13.03
N LEU A 258 -1.00 15.54 12.50
CA LEU A 258 -1.18 16.24 11.22
C LEU A 258 -1.47 15.26 10.07
N LEU A 259 -0.74 14.14 9.99
CA LEU A 259 -0.98 13.12 8.96
C LEU A 259 -2.36 12.47 9.09
N HIS A 260 -2.80 12.21 10.33
CA HIS A 260 -4.14 11.66 10.61
C HIS A 260 -5.25 12.67 10.28
N GLU A 261 -5.11 13.93 10.69
CA GLU A 261 -6.06 15.00 10.39
C GLU A 261 -6.19 15.22 8.88
N ALA A 262 -5.07 15.20 8.14
CA ALA A 262 -5.10 15.27 6.68
C ALA A 262 -5.87 14.10 6.06
N PHE A 263 -5.67 12.87 6.53
CA PHE A 263 -6.44 11.72 6.06
C PHE A 263 -7.93 11.82 6.43
N GLU A 264 -8.26 12.29 7.63
CA GLU A 264 -9.66 12.44 8.04
C GLU A 264 -10.42 13.48 7.22
N ALA A 265 -9.72 14.53 6.74
CA ALA A 265 -10.29 15.54 5.85
C ALA A 265 -10.62 15.01 4.44
N GLU A 266 -10.08 13.85 4.05
CA GLU A 266 -10.36 13.25 2.74
C GLU A 266 -11.82 12.86 2.62
N PRO A 267 -12.54 13.29 1.56
CA PRO A 267 -13.89 12.83 1.28
C PRO A 267 -13.96 11.31 1.13
N ALA A 268 -15.06 10.73 1.57
CA ALA A 268 -15.27 9.30 1.49
C ALA A 268 -16.39 8.98 0.48
N ASP A 269 -16.09 8.08 -0.46
CA ASP A 269 -17.03 7.59 -1.46
C ASP A 269 -17.89 6.46 -0.90
N THR A 270 -19.18 6.50 -1.16
CA THR A 270 -20.10 5.38 -0.92
C THR A 270 -19.96 4.38 -2.08
N ILE A 271 -19.87 3.11 -1.77
CA ILE A 271 -19.75 2.02 -2.75
C ILE A 271 -21.11 1.44 -3.07
#